data_f4391ce4763dc6f3a0ddfd6edf008887
#
_entry.id   f4391ce4763dc6f3a0ddfd6edf008887
#
_cell.length_a   1.000
_cell.length_b   1.000
_cell.length_c   1.000
_cell.angle_alpha   90.00
_cell.angle_beta   90.00
_cell.angle_gamma   90.00
#
_symmetry.space_group_name_H-M   'P 1'
#
loop_
_entity.id
_entity.type
_entity.pdbx_description
1 polymer ?
#
loop_
_entity_poly.entity_id
_entity_poly.type
_entity_poly.pdbx_seq_one_letter_code
_entity_poly.pdbx_strand_id
1 'polypeptide(L)'
;MKFLVLATDGLWDELSSEEVVALVGGHFAGLKGTISKSSLPAFVPTTAGSPTVQGKEGTRGNAQKGSWAFVDDNVSAHLIRNAFGGGDEDKLRKILSIPAPLSRRSRDDVTVTVVWWEEAQENRTKAKL
;
A
#
# COMPACT_ATOMS: atom_id res chain seq x y z
N MET A 1 11.87 8.88 7.80
CA MET A 1 10.94 7.90 8.35
C MET A 1 11.18 6.51 7.77
N LYS A 2 11.09 5.54 8.58
CA LYS A 2 11.20 4.14 8.16
C LYS A 2 9.95 3.39 8.56
N PHE A 3 9.63 2.34 7.85
CA PHE A 3 8.47 1.54 8.18
C PHE A 3 8.67 0.07 7.81
N LEU A 4 7.85 -0.76 8.40
CA LEU A 4 7.82 -2.19 8.16
C LEU A 4 6.36 -2.60 7.99
N VAL A 5 6.09 -3.39 6.96
CA VAL A 5 4.76 -3.90 6.72
C VAL A 5 4.76 -5.40 6.90
N LEU A 6 3.89 -5.87 7.76
CA LEU A 6 3.65 -7.28 7.98
C LEU A 6 2.24 -7.60 7.54
N ALA A 7 2.09 -8.54 6.67
CA ALA A 7 0.76 -8.85 6.13
C ALA A 7 0.66 -10.30 5.72
N THR A 8 -0.58 -10.76 5.62
CA THR A 8 -0.88 -12.11 5.14
C THR A 8 -0.90 -12.15 3.62
N ASP A 9 -0.98 -13.35 3.07
CA ASP A 9 -1.01 -13.58 1.62
C ASP A 9 -2.08 -12.80 0.91
N GLY A 10 -3.20 -12.56 1.58
CA GLY A 10 -4.29 -11.82 0.97
C GLY A 10 -3.88 -10.44 0.50
N LEU A 11 -2.91 -9.81 1.15
CA LEU A 11 -2.38 -8.55 0.67
C LEU A 11 -1.36 -8.77 -0.44
N TRP A 12 -0.42 -9.65 -0.22
CA TRP A 12 0.70 -9.82 -1.16
C TRP A 12 0.27 -10.44 -2.48
N ASP A 13 -0.86 -11.12 -2.49
CA ASP A 13 -1.43 -11.63 -3.75
C ASP A 13 -1.98 -10.51 -4.61
N GLU A 14 -2.34 -9.39 -4.01
CA GLU A 14 -2.95 -8.27 -4.74
C GLU A 14 -1.98 -7.12 -5.01
N LEU A 15 -0.98 -6.93 -4.15
CA LEU A 15 -0.05 -5.81 -4.26
C LEU A 15 1.39 -6.31 -4.26
N SER A 16 2.21 -5.74 -5.12
CA SER A 16 3.63 -6.02 -5.10
C SER A 16 4.29 -5.24 -3.96
N SER A 17 5.50 -5.63 -3.62
CA SER A 17 6.26 -4.90 -2.60
C SER A 17 6.49 -3.45 -2.97
N GLU A 18 6.76 -3.17 -4.25
CA GLU A 18 6.94 -1.80 -4.72
C GLU A 18 5.67 -1.00 -4.57
N GLU A 19 4.53 -1.61 -4.89
CA GLU A 19 3.26 -0.93 -4.75
C GLU A 19 2.96 -0.59 -3.30
N VAL A 20 3.23 -1.52 -2.40
CA VAL A 20 3.02 -1.29 -0.97
C VAL A 20 3.91 -0.15 -0.48
N VAL A 21 5.17 -0.15 -0.87
CA VAL A 21 6.09 0.91 -0.46
C VAL A 21 5.60 2.27 -0.96
N ALA A 22 5.16 2.34 -2.20
CA ALA A 22 4.67 3.58 -2.76
C ALA A 22 3.38 4.04 -2.08
N LEU A 23 2.49 3.11 -1.78
CA LEU A 23 1.24 3.45 -1.12
C LEU A 23 1.46 3.94 0.31
N VAL A 24 2.34 3.28 1.05
CA VAL A 24 2.65 3.72 2.41
C VAL A 24 3.39 5.06 2.37
N GLY A 25 4.36 5.18 1.48
CA GLY A 25 5.10 6.43 1.34
C GLY A 25 4.20 7.59 0.97
N GLY A 26 3.30 7.39 0.03
CA GLY A 26 2.35 8.41 -0.36
C GLY A 26 1.41 8.80 0.77
N HIS A 27 0.96 7.82 1.54
CA HIS A 27 0.11 8.07 2.67
C HIS A 27 0.80 8.97 3.70
N PHE A 28 2.04 8.66 4.05
CA PHE A 28 2.79 9.45 5.01
C PHE A 28 3.24 10.79 4.43
N ALA A 29 3.34 10.91 3.12
CA ALA A 29 3.65 12.18 2.48
C ALA A 29 2.44 13.10 2.40
N GLY A 30 1.27 12.61 2.78
CA GLY A 30 0.08 13.44 2.80
C GLY A 30 -0.72 13.47 1.51
N LEU A 31 -0.49 12.54 0.61
CA LEU A 31 -1.27 12.48 -0.62
C LEU A 31 -2.73 12.18 -0.30
N LYS A 32 -3.62 12.80 -1.04
CA LYS A 32 -5.06 12.68 -0.85
C LYS A 32 -5.75 12.50 -2.19
N GLY A 33 -6.90 11.82 -2.14
CA GLY A 33 -7.74 11.67 -3.32
C GLY A 33 -7.35 10.47 -4.15
N THR A 34 -7.72 10.52 -5.42
CA THR A 34 -7.49 9.43 -6.35
C THR A 34 -6.33 9.79 -7.27
N ILE A 35 -5.35 8.91 -7.35
CA ILE A 35 -4.14 9.15 -8.13
C ILE A 35 -3.97 7.98 -9.08
N SER A 36 -3.75 8.26 -10.36
CA SER A 36 -3.56 7.16 -11.30
C SER A 36 -2.32 6.37 -10.96
N LYS A 37 -2.37 5.07 -11.20
CA LYS A 37 -1.24 4.20 -10.84
C LYS A 37 0.04 4.60 -11.57
N SER A 38 -0.09 5.07 -12.78
CA SER A 38 1.08 5.48 -13.55
C SER A 38 1.71 6.77 -13.03
N SER A 39 0.97 7.56 -12.29
CA SER A 39 1.45 8.84 -11.77
C SER A 39 2.11 8.74 -10.41
N LEU A 40 1.79 7.72 -9.66
CA LEU A 40 2.27 7.65 -8.29
C LEU A 40 3.80 7.74 -8.13
N PRO A 41 4.59 7.08 -8.96
CA PRO A 41 6.05 7.17 -8.81
C PRO A 41 6.61 8.58 -8.89
N ALA A 42 5.89 9.50 -9.56
CA ALA A 42 6.34 10.88 -9.64
C ALA A 42 6.15 11.62 -8.33
N PHE A 43 5.21 11.19 -7.50
CA PHE A 43 4.93 11.83 -6.23
C PHE A 43 5.72 11.22 -5.09
N VAL A 44 6.07 9.96 -5.22
CA VAL A 44 6.76 9.24 -4.17
C VAL A 44 7.98 8.55 -4.75
N PRO A 45 9.10 9.23 -4.71
CA PRO A 45 10.33 8.61 -5.21
C PRO A 45 10.64 7.41 -4.34
N THR A 46 10.68 6.25 -4.95
CA THR A 46 11.10 5.07 -4.25
C THR A 46 12.60 4.95 -4.42
N THR A 47 13.26 4.49 -3.38
CA THR A 47 14.69 4.32 -3.46
C THR A 47 14.99 3.26 -4.51
N ALA A 48 15.71 3.66 -5.49
CA ALA A 48 16.13 2.73 -6.50
C ALA A 48 16.93 1.65 -5.83
N GLY A 49 16.76 0.47 -6.26
CA GLY A 49 17.59 -0.58 -5.76
C GLY A 49 16.95 -1.46 -4.74
N SER A 50 15.68 -1.39 -4.59
CA SER A 50 15.06 -2.48 -3.91
C SER A 50 15.18 -3.67 -4.84
N PRO A 51 16.11 -4.52 -4.62
CA PRO A 51 16.42 -5.55 -5.60
C PRO A 51 15.44 -6.68 -5.59
N THR A 52 14.69 -6.78 -4.54
CA THR A 52 13.82 -7.93 -4.38
C THR A 52 12.40 -7.49 -4.42
N VAL A 53 11.77 -7.69 -5.53
CA VAL A 53 10.36 -7.42 -5.67
C VAL A 53 9.65 -8.75 -5.65
N GLN A 54 8.76 -8.88 -4.72
CA GLN A 54 7.96 -10.09 -4.58
C GLN A 54 6.56 -9.79 -5.07
N GLY A 55 5.79 -10.82 -5.27
CA GLY A 55 4.40 -10.67 -5.62
C GLY A 55 4.14 -10.75 -7.10
N LYS A 56 3.26 -9.93 -7.57
CA LYS A 56 2.70 -10.06 -8.90
C LYS A 56 3.48 -9.36 -9.99
N GLU A 57 4.72 -9.70 -10.13
CA GLU A 57 5.53 -9.07 -11.16
C GLU A 57 5.00 -9.34 -12.56
N GLY A 58 4.49 -10.51 -12.79
CA GLY A 58 3.96 -10.85 -14.10
C GLY A 58 2.76 -10.03 -14.51
N THR A 59 2.13 -9.34 -13.58
CA THR A 59 0.97 -8.51 -13.89
C THR A 59 1.31 -7.03 -13.92
N ARG A 60 2.56 -6.71 -13.87
CA ARG A 60 3.00 -5.32 -13.78
C ARG A 60 2.45 -4.43 -14.90
N GLY A 61 2.36 -4.97 -16.09
CA GLY A 61 1.81 -4.20 -17.21
C GLY A 61 0.38 -3.78 -16.95
N ASN A 62 -0.39 -4.65 -16.30
CA ASN A 62 -1.77 -4.32 -15.96
C ASN A 62 -1.84 -3.43 -14.73
N ALA A 63 -0.85 -3.50 -13.86
CA ALA A 63 -0.81 -2.69 -12.66
C ALA A 63 -0.69 -1.20 -12.95
N GLN A 64 -0.31 -0.85 -14.17
CA GLN A 64 -0.22 0.56 -14.58
C GLN A 64 -1.59 1.16 -14.87
N LYS A 65 -2.61 0.33 -15.02
CA LYS A 65 -3.96 0.80 -15.28
C LYS A 65 -4.70 1.00 -13.98
N GLY A 66 -5.65 1.93 -13.99
CA GLY A 66 -6.47 2.19 -12.82
C GLY A 66 -5.84 3.24 -11.93
N SER A 67 -6.34 3.32 -10.74
CA SER A 67 -5.94 4.35 -9.80
C SER A 67 -5.87 3.81 -8.38
N TRP A 68 -5.14 4.56 -7.55
CA TRP A 68 -5.07 4.32 -6.11
C TRP A 68 -5.91 5.35 -5.39
N ALA A 69 -6.50 4.98 -4.26
CA ALA A 69 -7.27 5.92 -3.46
C ALA A 69 -6.51 6.24 -2.17
N PHE A 70 -6.35 7.52 -1.91
CA PHE A 70 -5.70 8.02 -0.69
C PHE A 70 -6.77 8.73 0.14
N VAL A 71 -7.66 7.94 0.74
CA VAL A 71 -8.81 8.48 1.45
C VAL A 71 -8.92 8.01 2.89
N ASP A 72 -8.13 7.02 3.28
CA ASP A 72 -8.19 6.50 4.64
C ASP A 72 -7.09 7.12 5.50
N ASP A 73 -7.42 7.48 6.73
CA ASP A 73 -6.42 8.00 7.65
C ASP A 73 -5.52 6.92 8.19
N ASN A 74 -6.06 5.72 8.34
CA ASN A 74 -5.30 4.59 8.85
C ASN A 74 -4.54 3.92 7.71
N VAL A 75 -3.24 3.77 7.88
CA VAL A 75 -2.40 3.25 6.80
C VAL A 75 -2.69 1.79 6.48
N SER A 76 -3.07 1.00 7.46
CA SER A 76 -3.43 -0.40 7.20
C SER A 76 -4.72 -0.49 6.40
N ALA A 77 -5.71 0.32 6.75
CA ALA A 77 -6.96 0.39 5.98
C ALA A 77 -6.69 0.89 4.56
N HIS A 78 -5.78 1.84 4.43
CA HIS A 78 -5.36 2.35 3.12
C HIS A 78 -4.81 1.23 2.23
N LEU A 79 -3.98 0.36 2.78
CA LEU A 79 -3.44 -0.75 2.01
C LEU A 79 -4.53 -1.75 1.63
N ILE A 80 -5.43 -2.05 2.54
CA ILE A 80 -6.50 -3.00 2.28
C ILE A 80 -7.44 -2.48 1.20
N ARG A 81 -7.81 -1.21 1.28
CA ARG A 81 -8.65 -0.61 0.24
C ARG A 81 -8.01 -0.73 -1.13
N ASN A 82 -6.73 -0.42 -1.20
CA ASN A 82 -6.05 -0.43 -2.49
C ASN A 82 -5.76 -1.84 -3.00
N ALA A 83 -5.69 -2.80 -2.12
CA ALA A 83 -5.56 -4.20 -2.54
C ALA A 83 -6.83 -4.71 -3.20
N PHE A 84 -7.99 -4.25 -2.75
CA PHE A 84 -9.25 -4.80 -3.24
C PHE A 84 -9.94 -3.95 -4.30
N GLY A 85 -9.65 -2.69 -4.39
CA GLY A 85 -10.36 -1.87 -5.38
C GLY A 85 -9.65 -0.61 -5.80
N GLY A 86 -8.80 -0.08 -4.92
CA GLY A 86 -8.12 1.17 -5.22
C GLY A 86 -9.09 2.30 -5.42
N GLY A 87 -8.95 2.98 -6.55
CA GLY A 87 -9.84 4.09 -6.90
C GLY A 87 -11.17 3.66 -7.47
N ASP A 88 -11.35 2.36 -7.70
CA ASP A 88 -12.63 1.83 -8.20
C ASP A 88 -13.50 1.42 -7.03
N GLU A 89 -14.34 2.34 -6.59
CA GLU A 89 -15.20 2.10 -5.44
C GLU A 89 -16.25 1.03 -5.70
N ASP A 90 -16.69 0.88 -6.93
CA ASP A 90 -17.69 -0.13 -7.26
C ASP A 90 -17.08 -1.52 -7.11
N LYS A 91 -15.85 -1.69 -7.55
CA LYS A 91 -15.16 -2.96 -7.41
C LYS A 91 -14.98 -3.29 -5.93
N LEU A 92 -14.55 -2.32 -5.15
CA LEU A 92 -14.35 -2.51 -3.71
C LEU A 92 -15.66 -2.92 -3.05
N ARG A 93 -16.72 -2.20 -3.36
CA ARG A 93 -18.02 -2.47 -2.78
C ARG A 93 -18.52 -3.87 -3.12
N LYS A 94 -18.31 -4.29 -4.36
CA LYS A 94 -18.70 -5.62 -4.78
C LYS A 94 -17.94 -6.70 -4.04
N ILE A 95 -16.64 -6.53 -3.92
CA ILE A 95 -15.81 -7.53 -3.24
C ILE A 95 -16.20 -7.65 -1.77
N LEU A 96 -16.41 -6.52 -1.11
CA LEU A 96 -16.70 -6.51 0.32
C LEU A 96 -18.10 -7.00 0.63
N SER A 97 -19.01 -6.93 -0.34
CA SER A 97 -20.40 -7.33 -0.10
C SER A 97 -20.67 -8.81 -0.39
N ILE A 98 -19.71 -9.54 -0.90
CA ILE A 98 -19.89 -10.96 -1.17
C ILE A 98 -19.95 -11.71 0.16
N PRO A 99 -21.05 -12.44 0.44
CA PRO A 99 -21.14 -13.15 1.70
C PRO A 99 -20.27 -14.41 1.71
N ALA A 100 -19.90 -14.85 2.90
CA ALA A 100 -19.22 -16.10 3.07
C ALA A 100 -20.18 -17.25 2.78
N PRO A 101 -19.72 -18.38 2.22
CA PRO A 101 -18.31 -18.69 1.93
C PRO A 101 -17.84 -18.20 0.58
N LEU A 102 -18.72 -17.62 -0.23
CA LEU A 102 -18.35 -17.19 -1.59
C LEU A 102 -17.28 -16.13 -1.61
N SER A 103 -17.18 -15.33 -0.54
CA SER A 103 -16.17 -14.28 -0.47
C SER A 103 -14.75 -14.84 -0.58
N ARG A 104 -14.53 -16.09 -0.18
CA ARG A 104 -13.21 -16.68 -0.25
C ARG A 104 -12.69 -16.89 -1.67
N ARG A 105 -13.58 -16.89 -2.63
CA ARG A 105 -13.19 -17.04 -4.04
C ARG A 105 -12.75 -15.70 -4.62
N SER A 106 -13.23 -14.62 -4.05
CA SER A 106 -12.96 -13.28 -4.57
C SER A 106 -11.90 -12.56 -3.76
N ARG A 107 -11.74 -12.92 -2.52
CA ARG A 107 -10.73 -12.34 -1.66
C ARG A 107 -10.32 -13.33 -0.59
N ASP A 108 -9.07 -13.25 -0.22
CA ASP A 108 -8.55 -14.03 0.89
C ASP A 108 -8.63 -13.16 2.15
N ASP A 109 -8.45 -13.77 3.29
CA ASP A 109 -8.39 -13.04 4.55
C ASP A 109 -7.15 -12.18 4.54
N VAL A 110 -7.28 -10.93 4.96
CA VAL A 110 -6.18 -9.98 4.96
C VAL A 110 -5.99 -9.41 6.35
N THR A 111 -4.78 -9.52 6.83
CA THR A 111 -4.36 -8.83 8.04
C THR A 111 -3.14 -8.02 7.69
N VAL A 112 -3.13 -6.75 8.07
CA VAL A 112 -2.03 -5.85 7.76
C VAL A 112 -1.64 -5.10 9.02
N THR A 113 -0.34 -5.13 9.31
CA THR A 113 0.22 -4.33 10.39
C THR A 113 1.34 -3.47 9.81
N VAL A 114 1.29 -2.19 10.08
CA VAL A 114 2.33 -1.27 9.65
C VAL A 114 2.96 -0.66 10.89
N VAL A 115 4.28 -0.79 10.98
CA VAL A 115 5.04 -0.19 12.07
C VAL A 115 5.94 0.85 11.45
N TRP A 116 5.97 2.04 12.00
CA TRP A 116 6.83 3.09 11.46
C TRP A 116 7.51 3.83 12.60
N TRP A 117 8.63 4.46 12.26
CA TRP A 117 9.39 5.21 13.25
C TRP A 117 10.27 6.24 12.54
N GLU A 118 10.70 7.22 13.33
CA GLU A 118 11.65 8.20 12.85
C GLU A 118 12.96 7.98 13.57
N GLU A 119 14.04 8.12 12.84
CA GLU A 119 15.33 7.99 13.48
C GLU A 119 15.59 9.23 14.29
N ALA A 120 16.11 9.06 15.50
CA ALA A 120 16.48 10.19 16.33
C ALA A 120 17.64 10.92 15.65
N GLN A 121 17.56 12.24 15.72
CA GLN A 121 18.64 13.04 15.19
C GLN A 121 19.73 13.10 16.22
N GLU A 122 20.90 12.62 15.85
CA GLU A 122 21.98 12.52 16.75
C GLU A 122 22.38 13.80 17.39
N ASN A 123 22.45 14.85 16.61
CA ASN A 123 22.90 16.12 17.16
C ASN A 123 21.99 16.64 18.24
N ARG A 124 20.72 16.31 18.20
CA ARG A 124 19.83 16.74 19.23
C ARG A 124 20.21 16.18 20.57
N THR A 125 20.61 14.95 20.58
CA THR A 125 20.98 14.29 21.79
C THR A 125 22.33 14.75 22.27
N LYS A 126 23.24 14.88 21.41
CA LYS A 126 24.57 15.24 21.80
C LYS A 126 24.68 16.63 22.32
N ALA A 127 23.88 17.47 21.77
CA ALA A 127 23.91 18.85 22.22
C ALA A 127 23.51 19.00 23.66
N LYS A 128 22.85 18.05 24.20
CA LYS A 128 22.39 18.14 25.58
C LYS A 128 23.42 17.70 26.57
N LEU A 129 24.39 17.06 26.10
CA LEU A 129 25.38 16.54 26.99
C LEU A 129 26.58 17.44 27.07
#